data_9f96baeee353e68b9dd27f353354d624
#
_entry.id   9f96baeee353e68b9dd27f353354d624
#
_cell.length_a   1.000
_cell.length_b   1.000
_cell.length_c   1.000
_cell.angle_alpha   90.00
_cell.angle_beta   90.00
_cell.angle_gamma   90.00
#
_symmetry.space_group_name_H-M   'P 1'
#
loop_
_entity.id
_entity.type
_entity.pdbx_description
1 polymer ?
#
loop_
_entity_poly.entity_id
_entity_poly.type
_entity_poly.pdbx_seq_one_letter_code
_entity_poly.pdbx_strand_id
1 'polypeptide(L)'
;MVLGIYFLTSEHAGQPGEGRAFSSPAEAIRAFDAGELSMQAPITLRQTGIVPPPGWAAPEGWEPGQPVTFTTTLGRALFNEALPADYAFVNEEVDKKRLGTIVNDLAERYQKVQVAATLDALKEAGFHWATRSGVTVSFDDIPTPAEKQAILEEYEAKAEKVERNFERGVISGGERREELIDIWTDATNRVDDAIRD
;
A
#
# COMPACT_ATOMS: atom_id res chain seq x y z
N MET A 1 -9.42 -6.51 -0.15
CA MET A 1 -9.05 -5.96 1.17
C MET A 1 -7.86 -5.02 1.09
N VAL A 2 -6.67 -5.47 0.67
CA VAL A 2 -5.46 -4.62 0.59
C VAL A 2 -5.68 -3.38 -0.27
N LEU A 3 -6.26 -3.52 -1.47
CA LEU A 3 -6.58 -2.40 -2.36
C LEU A 3 -7.49 -1.35 -1.69
N GLY A 4 -8.53 -1.79 -0.95
CA GLY A 4 -9.43 -0.88 -0.26
C GLY A 4 -8.77 -0.16 0.91
N ILE A 5 -7.86 -0.83 1.64
CA ILE A 5 -7.08 -0.20 2.72
C ILE A 5 -6.07 0.79 2.13
N TYR A 6 -5.40 0.43 1.05
CA TYR A 6 -4.51 1.33 0.33
C TYR A 6 -5.26 2.59 -0.13
N PHE A 7 -6.39 2.43 -0.83
CA PHE A 7 -7.24 3.54 -1.25
C PHE A 7 -7.67 4.42 -0.07
N LEU A 8 -8.06 3.80 1.06
CA LEU A 8 -8.51 4.51 2.26
C LEU A 8 -7.40 5.35 2.88
N THR A 9 -6.16 4.84 2.89
CA THR A 9 -5.01 5.46 3.58
C THR A 9 -4.13 6.32 2.67
N SER A 10 -4.36 6.30 1.36
CA SER A 10 -3.67 7.16 0.39
C SER A 10 -3.92 8.64 0.67
N GLU A 11 -2.98 9.48 0.25
CA GLU A 11 -3.08 10.93 0.36
C GLU A 11 -2.93 11.57 -1.02
N HIS A 12 -3.85 12.44 -1.36
CA HIS A 12 -3.83 13.15 -2.64
C HIS A 12 -3.99 14.67 -2.41
N ALA A 13 -2.95 15.41 -2.76
CA ALA A 13 -2.99 16.87 -2.76
C ALA A 13 -3.91 17.41 -3.89
N GLY A 14 -4.41 18.61 -3.73
CA GLY A 14 -5.31 19.26 -4.70
C GLY A 14 -6.76 18.79 -4.63
N GLN A 15 -7.12 17.96 -3.65
CA GLN A 15 -8.48 17.44 -3.49
C GLN A 15 -9.39 18.41 -2.72
N PRO A 16 -10.72 18.34 -2.92
CA PRO A 16 -11.66 19.15 -2.17
C PRO A 16 -11.46 19.03 -0.66
N GLY A 17 -11.45 20.18 0.04
CA GLY A 17 -11.30 20.25 1.50
C GLY A 17 -9.86 20.17 2.01
N GLU A 18 -8.85 20.15 1.13
CA GLU A 18 -7.46 20.21 1.54
C GLU A 18 -7.16 21.41 2.45
N GLY A 19 -6.34 21.17 3.48
CA GLY A 19 -5.91 22.19 4.45
C GLY A 19 -6.96 22.61 5.46
N ARG A 20 -8.20 22.12 5.37
CA ARG A 20 -9.24 22.41 6.38
C ARG A 20 -8.90 21.76 7.72
N ALA A 21 -9.33 22.41 8.78
CA ALA A 21 -9.18 21.93 10.15
C ALA A 21 -10.54 21.45 10.67
N PHE A 22 -10.53 20.28 11.32
CA PHE A 22 -11.71 19.65 11.93
C PHE A 22 -11.47 19.37 13.41
N SER A 23 -12.46 19.61 14.23
CA SER A 23 -12.41 19.41 15.67
C SER A 23 -12.60 17.93 16.09
N SER A 24 -13.07 17.10 15.16
CA SER A 24 -13.31 15.67 15.37
C SER A 24 -13.45 14.91 14.04
N PRO A 25 -13.23 13.57 14.03
CA PRO A 25 -13.55 12.74 12.87
C PRO A 25 -15.01 12.85 12.42
N ALA A 26 -15.95 12.95 13.34
CA ALA A 26 -17.37 13.09 13.04
C ALA A 26 -17.70 14.38 12.29
N GLU A 27 -16.98 15.46 12.52
CA GLU A 27 -17.12 16.70 11.75
C GLU A 27 -16.58 16.53 10.33
N ALA A 28 -15.44 15.89 10.18
CA ALA A 28 -14.84 15.59 8.88
C ALA A 28 -15.74 14.64 8.05
N ILE A 29 -16.38 13.64 8.67
CA ILE A 29 -17.34 12.74 8.01
C ILE A 29 -18.52 13.54 7.45
N ARG A 30 -19.07 14.49 8.22
CA ARG A 30 -20.19 15.34 7.73
C ARG A 30 -19.78 16.18 6.54
N ALA A 31 -18.57 16.73 6.53
CA ALA A 31 -18.04 17.47 5.39
C ALA A 31 -17.84 16.56 4.15
N PHE A 32 -17.41 15.32 4.37
CA PHE A 32 -17.31 14.31 3.33
C PHE A 32 -18.69 13.95 2.74
N ASP A 33 -19.69 13.70 3.58
CA ASP A 33 -21.06 13.39 3.15
C ASP A 33 -21.72 14.57 2.39
N ALA A 34 -21.35 15.79 2.74
CA ALA A 34 -21.77 16.99 2.02
C ALA A 34 -21.02 17.22 0.68
N GLY A 35 -20.02 16.38 0.35
CA GLY A 35 -19.20 16.56 -0.85
C GLY A 35 -18.16 17.69 -0.76
N GLU A 36 -17.95 18.25 0.42
CA GLU A 36 -17.02 19.35 0.67
C GLU A 36 -15.60 18.89 1.03
N LEU A 37 -15.44 17.62 1.32
CA LEU A 37 -14.17 17.00 1.70
C LEU A 37 -13.96 15.71 0.91
N SER A 38 -12.77 15.55 0.32
CA SER A 38 -12.32 14.25 -0.19
C SER A 38 -11.73 13.42 0.96
N MET A 39 -11.95 12.10 0.91
CA MET A 39 -11.42 11.17 1.89
C MET A 39 -9.89 11.19 1.98
N GLN A 40 -9.23 11.46 0.87
CA GLN A 40 -7.78 11.41 0.68
C GLN A 40 -7.13 12.79 0.76
N ALA A 41 -7.93 13.85 0.97
CA ALA A 41 -7.40 15.21 1.12
C ALA A 41 -6.62 15.34 2.44
N PRO A 42 -5.43 15.95 2.45
CA PRO A 42 -4.73 16.27 3.68
C PRO A 42 -5.48 17.36 4.46
N ILE A 43 -5.82 17.04 5.71
CA ILE A 43 -6.57 17.89 6.64
C ILE A 43 -5.84 17.99 7.99
N THR A 44 -6.14 19.02 8.74
CA THR A 44 -5.74 19.11 10.15
C THR A 44 -6.86 18.54 11.01
N LEU A 45 -6.58 17.44 11.72
CA LEU A 45 -7.57 16.79 12.58
C LEU A 45 -7.17 16.91 14.04
N ARG A 46 -8.16 17.27 14.88
CA ARG A 46 -8.05 17.21 16.33
C ARG A 46 -8.79 15.99 16.84
N GLN A 47 -8.10 15.11 17.56
CA GLN A 47 -8.68 13.89 18.09
C GLN A 47 -8.26 13.68 19.55
N THR A 48 -9.18 13.16 20.38
CA THR A 48 -8.93 12.83 21.79
C THR A 48 -8.96 11.32 21.98
N GLY A 49 -8.26 10.85 23.02
CA GLY A 49 -8.30 9.44 23.40
C GLY A 49 -7.56 8.49 22.46
N ILE A 50 -6.65 9.02 21.67
CA ILE A 50 -5.77 8.23 20.80
C ILE A 50 -4.33 8.24 21.29
N VAL A 51 -3.56 7.22 20.94
CA VAL A 51 -2.10 7.26 21.01
C VAL A 51 -1.59 8.04 19.79
N PRO A 52 -0.82 9.13 19.97
CA PRO A 52 -0.36 9.95 18.84
C PRO A 52 0.41 9.16 17.80
N PRO A 53 0.44 9.63 16.54
CA PRO A 53 1.26 8.99 15.51
C PRO A 53 2.75 9.07 15.87
N PRO A 54 3.56 8.09 15.48
CA PRO A 54 5.01 8.13 15.69
C PRO A 54 5.63 9.43 15.15
N GLY A 55 6.51 10.05 15.94
CA GLY A 55 7.16 11.30 15.56
C GLY A 55 6.33 12.57 15.78
N TRP A 56 5.10 12.48 16.28
CA TRP A 56 4.34 13.65 16.66
C TRP A 56 5.01 14.39 17.83
N ALA A 57 5.23 15.69 17.66
CA ALA A 57 5.84 16.53 18.70
C ALA A 57 4.78 17.01 19.68
N ALA A 58 4.84 16.53 20.93
CA ALA A 58 3.93 16.95 21.97
C ALA A 58 4.18 18.44 22.34
N PRO A 59 3.13 19.26 22.42
CA PRO A 59 3.25 20.60 22.99
C PRO A 59 3.70 20.56 24.46
N GLU A 60 4.30 21.64 24.93
CA GLU A 60 4.69 21.77 26.34
C GLU A 60 3.48 21.59 27.26
N GLY A 61 3.60 20.71 28.26
CA GLY A 61 2.51 20.42 29.21
C GLY A 61 1.44 19.46 28.68
N TRP A 62 1.60 18.84 27.49
CA TRP A 62 0.67 17.83 27.03
C TRP A 62 0.78 16.53 27.83
N GLU A 63 -0.36 15.97 28.19
CA GLU A 63 -0.48 14.70 28.91
C GLU A 63 -1.27 13.66 28.09
N PRO A 64 -0.98 12.33 28.26
CA PRO A 64 -1.74 11.27 27.63
C PRO A 64 -3.25 11.40 27.88
N GLY A 65 -4.03 11.29 26.81
CA GLY A 65 -5.50 11.46 26.83
C GLY A 65 -5.98 12.86 26.49
N GLN A 66 -5.11 13.85 26.45
CA GLN A 66 -5.46 15.17 25.95
C GLN A 66 -5.59 15.18 24.42
N PRO A 67 -6.25 16.20 23.85
CA PRO A 67 -6.41 16.31 22.39
C PRO A 67 -5.06 16.37 21.67
N VAL A 68 -4.97 15.59 20.60
CA VAL A 68 -3.83 15.59 19.66
C VAL A 68 -4.28 16.25 18.37
N THR A 69 -3.51 17.19 17.85
CA THR A 69 -3.76 17.87 16.58
C THR A 69 -2.61 17.59 15.63
N PHE A 70 -2.92 17.08 14.47
CA PHE A 70 -1.93 16.69 13.46
C PHE A 70 -2.53 16.69 12.06
N THR A 71 -1.67 16.73 11.05
CA THR A 71 -2.08 16.60 9.65
C THR A 71 -2.26 15.11 9.30
N THR A 72 -3.41 14.79 8.72
CA THR A 72 -3.79 13.44 8.31
C THR A 72 -4.86 13.52 7.21
N THR A 73 -5.47 12.38 6.86
CA THR A 73 -6.65 12.33 5.98
C THR A 73 -7.84 11.72 6.73
N LEU A 74 -9.07 12.00 6.26
CA LEU A 74 -10.25 11.35 6.81
C LEU A 74 -10.15 9.83 6.68
N GLY A 75 -9.63 9.34 5.56
CA GLY A 75 -9.47 7.91 5.34
C GLY A 75 -8.54 7.24 6.35
N ARG A 76 -7.43 7.88 6.73
CA ARG A 76 -6.54 7.38 7.80
C ARG A 76 -7.24 7.38 9.15
N ALA A 77 -8.05 8.38 9.45
CA ALA A 77 -8.84 8.39 10.69
C ALA A 77 -9.80 7.19 10.75
N LEU A 78 -10.53 6.92 9.66
CA LEU A 78 -11.42 5.75 9.55
C LEU A 78 -10.68 4.40 9.61
N PHE A 79 -9.49 4.32 9.03
CA PHE A 79 -8.64 3.13 9.15
C PHE A 79 -8.29 2.84 10.62
N ASN A 80 -7.92 3.87 11.37
CA ASN A 80 -7.55 3.73 12.77
C ASN A 80 -8.73 3.36 13.68
N GLU A 81 -9.99 3.63 13.29
CA GLU A 81 -11.17 3.15 14.02
C GLU A 81 -11.28 1.61 14.04
N ALA A 82 -10.68 0.94 13.04
CA ALA A 82 -10.65 -0.52 13.00
C ALA A 82 -9.54 -1.12 13.88
N LEU A 83 -8.61 -0.32 14.39
CA LEU A 83 -7.51 -0.75 15.25
C LEU A 83 -7.88 -0.62 16.74
N PRO A 84 -7.19 -1.34 17.65
CA PRO A 84 -7.37 -1.13 19.10
C PRO A 84 -7.09 0.32 19.50
N ALA A 85 -7.87 0.84 20.46
CA ALA A 85 -7.79 2.25 20.88
C ALA A 85 -6.41 2.65 21.47
N ASP A 86 -5.66 1.70 21.98
CA ASP A 86 -4.30 1.86 22.52
C ASP A 86 -3.21 1.60 21.48
N TYR A 87 -3.58 1.33 20.22
CA TYR A 87 -2.62 1.24 19.13
C TYR A 87 -2.21 2.66 18.67
N ALA A 88 -0.92 2.84 18.37
CA ALA A 88 -0.43 4.13 17.87
C ALA A 88 -1.11 4.47 16.53
N PHE A 89 -1.57 5.72 16.39
CA PHE A 89 -2.26 6.17 15.19
C PHE A 89 -1.37 5.98 13.94
N VAL A 90 -1.85 5.21 13.00
CA VAL A 90 -1.18 4.94 11.71
C VAL A 90 -1.47 6.13 10.78
N ASN A 91 -0.47 6.99 10.56
CA ASN A 91 -0.60 8.20 9.75
C ASN A 91 0.23 8.14 8.47
N GLU A 92 0.15 7.02 7.80
CA GLU A 92 0.89 6.73 6.56
C GLU A 92 0.03 5.92 5.61
N GLU A 93 0.45 5.81 4.37
CA GLU A 93 -0.16 4.93 3.39
C GLU A 93 0.13 3.46 3.75
N VAL A 94 -0.91 2.63 3.72
CA VAL A 94 -0.84 1.22 4.13
C VAL A 94 -0.93 0.31 2.92
N ASP A 95 0.22 -0.07 2.40
CA ASP A 95 0.38 -1.10 1.37
C ASP A 95 0.28 -2.53 1.95
N LYS A 96 0.42 -3.54 1.09
CA LYS A 96 0.40 -4.96 1.50
C LYS A 96 1.47 -5.28 2.54
N LYS A 97 2.69 -4.73 2.40
CA LYS A 97 3.82 -4.99 3.29
C LYS A 97 3.59 -4.36 4.64
N ARG A 98 3.16 -3.09 4.64
CA ARG A 98 2.85 -2.35 5.87
C ARG A 98 1.67 -2.97 6.63
N LEU A 99 0.62 -3.38 5.92
CA LEU A 99 -0.50 -4.09 6.53
C LEU A 99 -0.05 -5.40 7.20
N GLY A 100 0.83 -6.16 6.54
CA GLY A 100 1.43 -7.36 7.14
C GLY A 100 2.19 -7.07 8.42
N THR A 101 2.97 -5.98 8.46
CA THR A 101 3.68 -5.55 9.67
C THR A 101 2.72 -5.19 10.81
N ILE A 102 1.64 -4.44 10.51
CA ILE A 102 0.60 -4.09 11.50
C ILE A 102 -0.06 -5.35 12.06
N VAL A 103 -0.44 -6.30 11.21
CA VAL A 103 -1.06 -7.57 11.64
C VAL A 103 -0.13 -8.38 12.54
N ASN A 104 1.15 -8.46 12.21
CA ASN A 104 2.13 -9.16 13.05
C ASN A 104 2.30 -8.49 14.42
N ASP A 105 2.41 -7.15 14.44
CA ASP A 105 2.52 -6.37 15.68
C ASP A 105 1.26 -6.54 16.56
N LEU A 106 0.06 -6.56 15.96
CA LEU A 106 -1.18 -6.87 16.65
C LEU A 106 -1.17 -8.29 17.26
N ALA A 107 -0.68 -9.27 16.51
CA ALA A 107 -0.61 -10.66 16.98
C ALA A 107 0.37 -10.85 18.14
N GLU A 108 1.43 -10.06 18.20
CA GLU A 108 2.42 -10.07 19.28
C GLU A 108 1.95 -9.36 20.55
N ARG A 109 1.17 -8.27 20.42
CA ARG A 109 0.79 -7.40 21.55
C ARG A 109 -0.56 -7.74 22.18
N TYR A 110 -1.51 -8.25 21.39
CA TYR A 110 -2.90 -8.39 21.81
C TYR A 110 -3.33 -9.85 21.94
N GLN A 111 -4.39 -10.07 22.72
CA GLN A 111 -4.98 -11.39 22.87
C GLN A 111 -5.69 -11.84 21.57
N LYS A 112 -5.70 -13.14 21.31
CA LYS A 112 -6.26 -13.74 20.08
C LYS A 112 -7.68 -13.26 19.74
N VAL A 113 -8.54 -13.09 20.75
CA VAL A 113 -9.93 -12.62 20.56
C VAL A 113 -9.94 -11.19 20.03
N GLN A 114 -9.11 -10.32 20.58
CA GLN A 114 -8.99 -8.93 20.15
C GLN A 114 -8.38 -8.82 18.76
N VAL A 115 -7.34 -9.61 18.48
CA VAL A 115 -6.73 -9.68 17.14
C VAL A 115 -7.77 -10.14 16.12
N ALA A 116 -8.56 -11.18 16.40
CA ALA A 116 -9.59 -11.67 15.51
C ALA A 116 -10.65 -10.59 15.20
N ALA A 117 -11.13 -9.89 16.22
CA ALA A 117 -12.08 -8.79 16.05
C ALA A 117 -11.51 -7.64 15.19
N THR A 118 -10.24 -7.28 15.43
CA THR A 118 -9.54 -6.25 14.64
C THR A 118 -9.37 -6.67 13.18
N LEU A 119 -8.98 -7.92 12.93
CA LEU A 119 -8.85 -8.45 11.57
C LEU A 119 -10.18 -8.49 10.82
N ASP A 120 -11.28 -8.81 11.52
CA ASP A 120 -12.61 -8.75 10.93
C ASP A 120 -13.02 -7.31 10.59
N ALA A 121 -12.76 -6.35 11.47
CA ALA A 121 -13.00 -4.92 11.19
C ALA A 121 -12.16 -4.40 10.02
N LEU A 122 -10.88 -4.76 9.94
CA LEU A 122 -9.99 -4.41 8.82
C LEU A 122 -10.46 -5.04 7.50
N LYS A 123 -10.93 -6.27 7.55
CA LYS A 123 -11.51 -6.96 6.38
C LYS A 123 -12.75 -6.23 5.87
N GLU A 124 -13.69 -5.90 6.77
CA GLU A 124 -14.91 -5.18 6.42
C GLU A 124 -14.61 -3.79 5.85
N ALA A 125 -13.76 -3.01 6.52
CA ALA A 125 -13.32 -1.71 6.03
C ALA A 125 -12.66 -1.84 4.64
N GLY A 126 -11.73 -2.78 4.48
CA GLY A 126 -11.02 -2.98 3.22
C GLY A 126 -11.94 -3.37 2.06
N PHE A 127 -12.94 -4.22 2.26
CA PHE A 127 -13.91 -4.57 1.21
C PHE A 127 -14.89 -3.44 0.93
N HIS A 128 -15.37 -2.77 1.97
CA HIS A 128 -16.26 -1.62 1.84
C HIS A 128 -15.61 -0.53 0.97
N TRP A 129 -14.38 -0.14 1.29
CA TRP A 129 -13.70 0.93 0.59
C TRP A 129 -13.16 0.51 -0.78
N ALA A 130 -12.82 -0.76 -0.99
CA ALA A 130 -12.52 -1.27 -2.33
C ALA A 130 -13.75 -1.14 -3.26
N THR A 131 -14.93 -1.45 -2.75
CA THR A 131 -16.17 -1.30 -3.52
C THR A 131 -16.49 0.17 -3.83
N ARG A 132 -16.33 1.05 -2.84
CA ARG A 132 -16.62 2.48 -2.99
C ARG A 132 -15.58 3.25 -3.80
N SER A 133 -14.35 2.74 -3.89
CA SER A 133 -13.29 3.37 -4.70
C SER A 133 -13.62 3.38 -6.20
N GLY A 134 -14.49 2.45 -6.66
CA GLY A 134 -14.79 2.30 -8.07
C GLY A 134 -13.60 1.80 -8.91
N VAL A 135 -12.49 1.42 -8.28
CA VAL A 135 -11.31 0.91 -8.98
C VAL A 135 -11.65 -0.44 -9.60
N THR A 136 -11.54 -0.52 -10.91
CA THR A 136 -11.60 -1.76 -11.68
C THR A 136 -10.23 -2.03 -12.27
N VAL A 137 -9.85 -3.30 -12.36
CA VAL A 137 -8.59 -3.74 -12.97
C VAL A 137 -8.92 -4.68 -14.12
N SER A 138 -8.47 -4.33 -15.32
CA SER A 138 -8.56 -5.15 -16.51
C SER A 138 -7.16 -5.56 -16.97
N PHE A 139 -7.06 -6.66 -17.75
CA PHE A 139 -5.79 -6.99 -18.42
C PHE A 139 -5.34 -5.91 -19.40
N ASP A 140 -6.28 -5.15 -19.96
CA ASP A 140 -5.98 -4.06 -20.88
C ASP A 140 -5.36 -2.82 -20.19
N ASP A 141 -5.48 -2.74 -18.84
CA ASP A 141 -4.89 -1.67 -18.05
C ASP A 141 -3.39 -1.87 -17.80
N ILE A 142 -2.86 -3.06 -18.11
CA ILE A 142 -1.43 -3.35 -17.98
C ILE A 142 -0.73 -2.91 -19.28
N PRO A 143 0.01 -1.79 -19.27
CA PRO A 143 0.70 -1.33 -20.48
C PRO A 143 1.79 -2.32 -20.85
N THR A 144 1.89 -2.62 -22.16
CA THR A 144 3.06 -3.34 -22.67
C THR A 144 4.21 -2.35 -22.81
N PRO A 145 5.36 -2.55 -22.12
CA PRO A 145 6.49 -1.64 -22.22
C PRO A 145 6.98 -1.53 -23.67
N ALA A 146 7.34 -0.33 -24.10
CA ALA A 146 7.88 -0.11 -25.45
C ALA A 146 9.18 -0.88 -25.70
N GLU A 147 9.96 -1.08 -24.64
CA GLU A 147 11.24 -1.78 -24.69
C GLU A 147 11.13 -3.30 -24.72
N LYS A 148 9.93 -3.87 -24.49
CA LYS A 148 9.75 -5.34 -24.41
C LYS A 148 10.33 -6.07 -25.61
N GLN A 149 10.08 -5.56 -26.81
CA GLN A 149 10.56 -6.21 -28.02
C GLN A 149 12.09 -6.20 -28.11
N ALA A 150 12.73 -5.08 -27.77
CA ALA A 150 14.18 -4.95 -27.75
C ALA A 150 14.83 -5.85 -26.68
N ILE A 151 14.20 -5.94 -25.50
CA ILE A 151 14.65 -6.84 -24.44
C ILE A 151 14.60 -8.30 -24.93
N LEU A 152 13.49 -8.72 -25.50
CA LEU A 152 13.35 -10.09 -26.00
C LEU A 152 14.40 -10.42 -27.08
N GLU A 153 14.62 -9.55 -28.05
CA GLU A 153 15.61 -9.73 -29.12
C GLU A 153 17.05 -9.85 -28.54
N GLU A 154 17.40 -9.07 -27.51
CA GLU A 154 18.68 -9.17 -26.83
C GLU A 154 18.87 -10.55 -26.19
N TYR A 155 17.85 -11.04 -25.47
CA TYR A 155 17.93 -12.32 -24.76
C TYR A 155 17.80 -13.53 -25.68
N GLU A 156 17.06 -13.45 -26.78
CA GLU A 156 17.04 -14.44 -27.85
C GLU A 156 18.43 -14.61 -28.47
N ALA A 157 19.12 -13.52 -28.75
CA ALA A 157 20.49 -13.59 -29.28
C ALA A 157 21.46 -14.26 -28.28
N LYS A 158 21.28 -14.05 -26.97
CA LYS A 158 22.08 -14.77 -25.93
C LYS A 158 21.75 -16.26 -25.93
N ALA A 159 20.46 -16.62 -25.97
CA ALA A 159 20.01 -18.00 -26.00
C ALA A 159 20.53 -18.75 -27.24
N GLU A 160 20.46 -18.12 -28.42
CA GLU A 160 21.04 -18.71 -29.65
C GLU A 160 22.55 -18.96 -29.58
N LYS A 161 23.28 -18.13 -28.84
CA LYS A 161 24.72 -18.34 -28.60
C LYS A 161 24.96 -19.59 -27.77
N VAL A 162 24.14 -19.82 -26.74
CA VAL A 162 24.20 -21.02 -25.90
C VAL A 162 23.91 -22.27 -26.73
N GLU A 163 22.85 -22.20 -27.57
CA GLU A 163 22.52 -23.32 -28.49
C GLU A 163 23.66 -23.65 -29.44
N ARG A 164 24.28 -22.65 -30.08
CA ARG A 164 25.45 -22.85 -30.95
C ARG A 164 26.64 -23.46 -30.23
N ASN A 165 26.88 -23.10 -28.95
CA ASN A 165 27.91 -23.70 -28.15
C ASN A 165 27.66 -25.18 -27.84
N PHE A 166 26.38 -25.52 -27.58
CA PHE A 166 25.97 -26.91 -27.38
C PHE A 166 26.11 -27.74 -28.66
N GLU A 167 25.67 -27.23 -29.81
CA GLU A 167 25.81 -27.90 -31.12
C GLU A 167 27.29 -28.18 -31.48
N ARG A 168 28.18 -27.30 -31.06
CA ARG A 168 29.65 -27.46 -31.24
C ARG A 168 30.29 -28.40 -30.22
N GLY A 169 29.51 -28.91 -29.27
CA GLY A 169 30.01 -29.77 -28.20
C GLY A 169 30.90 -29.05 -27.16
N VAL A 170 30.80 -27.72 -27.06
CA VAL A 170 31.55 -26.88 -26.10
C VAL A 170 30.98 -27.00 -24.69
N ILE A 171 29.66 -27.14 -24.60
CA ILE A 171 28.92 -27.27 -23.34
C ILE A 171 28.10 -28.56 -23.34
N SER A 172 27.86 -29.10 -22.15
CA SER A 172 27.00 -30.26 -21.93
C SER A 172 25.52 -29.89 -21.98
N GLY A 173 24.64 -30.89 -22.11
CA GLY A 173 23.17 -30.66 -22.07
C GLY A 173 22.70 -30.12 -20.72
N GLY A 174 23.38 -30.41 -19.62
CA GLY A 174 23.10 -29.85 -18.29
C GLY A 174 23.42 -28.35 -18.23
N GLU A 175 24.63 -27.98 -18.64
CA GLU A 175 25.07 -26.59 -18.68
C GLU A 175 24.20 -25.72 -19.59
N ARG A 176 23.87 -26.24 -20.80
CA ARG A 176 22.92 -25.60 -21.70
C ARG A 176 21.59 -25.26 -21.01
N ARG A 177 21.02 -26.23 -20.29
CA ARG A 177 19.75 -26.05 -19.60
C ARG A 177 19.84 -24.97 -18.51
N GLU A 178 20.91 -25.00 -17.71
CA GLU A 178 21.13 -24.00 -16.65
C GLU A 178 21.30 -22.60 -17.25
N GLU A 179 22.17 -22.43 -18.24
CA GLU A 179 22.37 -21.13 -18.91
C GLU A 179 21.10 -20.57 -19.53
N LEU A 180 20.27 -21.41 -20.18
CA LEU A 180 18.99 -20.97 -20.74
C LEU A 180 17.98 -20.55 -19.66
N ILE A 181 17.93 -21.26 -18.53
CA ILE A 181 17.06 -20.88 -17.40
C ILE A 181 17.47 -19.52 -16.86
N ASP A 182 18.76 -19.29 -16.66
CA ASP A 182 19.31 -18.03 -16.15
C ASP A 182 19.01 -16.87 -17.12
N ILE A 183 19.23 -17.07 -18.42
CA ILE A 183 18.94 -16.08 -19.47
C ILE A 183 17.46 -15.67 -19.44
N TRP A 184 16.53 -16.65 -19.43
CA TRP A 184 15.11 -16.33 -19.45
C TRP A 184 14.56 -15.81 -18.13
N THR A 185 15.19 -16.19 -17.01
CA THR A 185 14.86 -15.61 -15.70
C THR A 185 15.24 -14.13 -15.65
N ASP A 186 16.43 -13.80 -16.16
CA ASP A 186 16.90 -12.41 -16.21
C ASP A 186 16.06 -11.58 -17.19
N ALA A 187 15.68 -12.13 -18.34
CA ALA A 187 14.77 -11.51 -19.28
C ALA A 187 13.40 -11.17 -18.63
N THR A 188 12.86 -12.12 -17.86
CA THR A 188 11.58 -11.92 -17.13
C THR A 188 11.72 -10.78 -16.13
N ASN A 189 12.77 -10.76 -15.34
CA ASN A 189 13.00 -9.70 -14.35
C ASN A 189 13.12 -8.33 -15.02
N ARG A 190 13.83 -8.21 -16.15
CA ARG A 190 13.96 -6.96 -16.89
C ARG A 190 12.64 -6.45 -17.48
N VAL A 191 11.80 -7.37 -17.98
CA VAL A 191 10.46 -7.00 -18.46
C VAL A 191 9.57 -6.57 -17.30
N ASP A 192 9.64 -7.26 -16.15
CA ASP A 192 8.91 -6.89 -14.93
C ASP A 192 9.28 -5.50 -14.43
N ASP A 193 10.58 -5.17 -14.44
CA ASP A 193 11.05 -3.84 -14.03
C ASP A 193 10.54 -2.77 -15.02
N ALA A 194 10.59 -3.03 -16.33
CA ALA A 194 10.08 -2.11 -17.35
C ALA A 194 8.55 -1.91 -17.32
N ILE A 195 7.79 -2.82 -16.69
CA ILE A 195 6.33 -2.64 -16.46
C ILE A 195 6.06 -1.71 -15.28
N ARG A 196 7.00 -1.65 -14.30
CA ARG A 196 6.84 -0.87 -13.07
C ARG A 196 7.27 0.59 -13.20
N ASP A 197 8.13 0.90 -14.18
CA ASP A 197 8.58 2.26 -14.51
C ASP A 197 7.53 3.01 -15.37
#